data_0fe0b1e78d6a7122748b94bad32e3fa1
#
_entry.id   0fe0b1e78d6a7122748b94bad32e3fa1
#
_cell.length_a   1.000
_cell.length_b   1.000
_cell.length_c   1.000
_cell.angle_alpha   90.00
_cell.angle_beta   90.00
_cell.angle_gamma   90.00
#
_symmetry.space_group_name_H-M   'P 1'
#
loop_
_entity.id
_entity.type
_entity.pdbx_description
1 polymer ?
#
loop_
_entity_poly.entity_id
_entity_poly.type
_entity_poly.pdbx_seq_one_letter_code
_entity_poly.pdbx_strand_id
1 'polypeptide(L)'
;MLLTLLIIKDVLEMSGANFLIDTNIIIYLTQRRLKISDFARKRGTLYISSISYIETLGYSFQNQTEEREVTEFCEKFKRIFLTKEVERQTILIRKSNKIKLPDAIIAATAMVYNLTLVTHNEDDFKNIQGLKILNPL
;
A
#
# COMPACT_ATOMS: atom_id res chain seq x y z
N MET A 1 2.63 -17.94 5.47
CA MET A 1 3.10 -17.32 4.22
C MET A 1 2.38 -17.80 2.97
N LEU A 2 2.32 -19.09 2.73
CA LEU A 2 1.60 -19.65 1.58
C LEU A 2 0.10 -19.29 1.62
N LEU A 3 -0.53 -19.44 2.78
CA LEU A 3 -1.94 -19.08 2.96
C LEU A 3 -2.20 -17.60 2.67
N THR A 4 -1.29 -16.73 3.12
CA THR A 4 -1.37 -15.29 2.87
C THR A 4 -1.29 -14.97 1.38
N LEU A 5 -0.37 -15.63 0.66
CA LEU A 5 -0.24 -15.47 -0.79
C LEU A 5 -1.51 -15.93 -1.52
N LEU A 6 -2.11 -17.05 -1.08
CA LEU A 6 -3.34 -17.55 -1.65
C LEU A 6 -4.50 -16.58 -1.43
N ILE A 7 -4.60 -15.99 -0.24
CA ILE A 7 -5.65 -14.99 0.05
C ILE A 7 -5.52 -13.79 -0.87
N ILE A 8 -4.32 -13.23 -1.00
CA ILE A 8 -4.08 -12.09 -1.88
C ILE A 8 -4.40 -12.46 -3.32
N LYS A 9 -3.94 -13.62 -3.78
CA LYS A 9 -4.19 -14.11 -5.12
C LYS A 9 -5.68 -14.24 -5.39
N ASP A 10 -6.42 -14.86 -4.49
CA ASP A 10 -7.87 -15.08 -4.65
C ASP A 10 -8.61 -13.76 -4.74
N VAL A 11 -8.27 -12.78 -3.89
CA VAL A 11 -8.88 -11.45 -3.94
C VAL A 11 -8.60 -10.76 -5.27
N LEU A 12 -7.36 -10.81 -5.75
CA LEU A 12 -6.97 -10.22 -7.03
C LEU A 12 -7.69 -10.88 -8.21
N GLU A 13 -7.82 -12.21 -8.18
CA GLU A 13 -8.48 -12.97 -9.25
C GLU A 13 -9.99 -12.77 -9.27
N MET A 14 -10.62 -12.73 -8.09
CA MET A 14 -12.08 -12.68 -7.98
C MET A 14 -12.66 -11.30 -8.24
N SER A 15 -12.00 -10.25 -7.77
CA SER A 15 -12.60 -8.93 -7.74
C SER A 15 -12.22 -8.04 -8.92
N GLY A 16 -11.10 -8.33 -9.61
CA GLY A 16 -10.52 -7.36 -10.53
C GLY A 16 -10.21 -6.03 -9.84
N ALA A 17 -10.15 -6.05 -8.50
CA ALA A 17 -10.00 -4.85 -7.70
C ALA A 17 -8.58 -4.27 -7.82
N ASN A 18 -8.49 -2.98 -7.57
CA ASN A 18 -7.21 -2.26 -7.52
C ASN A 18 -6.81 -2.06 -6.06
N PHE A 19 -5.52 -2.17 -5.80
CA PHE A 19 -4.99 -2.19 -4.45
C PHE A 19 -3.96 -1.10 -4.25
N LEU A 20 -4.01 -0.44 -3.10
CA LEU A 20 -2.97 0.46 -2.63
C LEU A 20 -2.14 -0.30 -1.60
N ILE A 21 -0.85 -0.41 -1.84
CA ILE A 21 0.05 -1.20 -1.00
C ILE A 21 0.71 -0.28 0.03
N ASP A 22 0.49 -0.58 1.31
CA ASP A 22 1.09 0.18 2.41
C ASP A 22 2.60 -0.12 2.50
N THR A 23 3.33 0.79 3.10
CA THR A 23 4.80 0.72 3.21
C THR A 23 5.28 -0.59 3.83
N ASN A 24 4.63 -1.07 4.91
CA ASN A 24 5.04 -2.33 5.54
C ASN A 24 4.92 -3.54 4.60
N ILE A 25 3.91 -3.56 3.76
CA ILE A 25 3.74 -4.64 2.77
C ILE A 25 4.84 -4.57 1.71
N ILE A 26 5.21 -3.36 1.26
CA ILE A 26 6.33 -3.19 0.34
C ILE A 26 7.61 -3.78 0.94
N ILE A 27 7.87 -3.49 2.21
CA ILE A 27 9.03 -4.03 2.92
C ILE A 27 9.01 -5.56 2.95
N TYR A 28 7.86 -6.17 3.30
CA TYR A 28 7.73 -7.63 3.33
C TYR A 28 7.94 -8.25 1.94
N LEU A 29 7.47 -7.60 0.90
CA LEU A 29 7.69 -8.07 -0.47
C LEU A 29 9.17 -7.99 -0.86
N THR A 30 9.86 -6.89 -0.52
CA THR A 30 11.29 -6.75 -0.80
C THR A 30 12.14 -7.74 0.00
N GLN A 31 11.69 -8.10 1.20
CA GLN A 31 12.34 -9.12 2.03
C GLN A 31 11.99 -10.55 1.62
N ARG A 32 11.22 -10.70 0.56
CA ARG A 32 10.74 -12.01 0.06
C ARG A 32 9.90 -12.78 1.08
N ARG A 33 9.27 -12.08 2.01
CA ARG A 33 8.29 -12.65 2.94
C ARG A 33 6.94 -12.84 2.27
N LEU A 34 6.69 -12.10 1.20
CA LEU A 34 5.56 -12.23 0.29
C LEU A 34 6.09 -12.20 -1.15
N LYS A 35 5.38 -12.81 -2.08
CA LYS A 35 5.75 -12.83 -3.51
C LYS A 35 4.63 -12.25 -4.36
N ILE A 36 4.90 -11.14 -5.03
CA ILE A 36 3.98 -10.57 -6.01
C ILE A 36 3.98 -11.37 -7.31
N SER A 37 5.13 -11.89 -7.73
CA SER A 37 5.27 -12.57 -9.03
C SER A 37 4.29 -13.72 -9.23
N ASP A 38 3.83 -14.32 -8.14
CA ASP A 38 2.89 -15.44 -8.20
C ASP A 38 1.47 -15.00 -8.52
N PHE A 39 1.12 -13.73 -8.30
CA PHE A 39 -0.22 -13.19 -8.50
C PHE A 39 -0.29 -11.90 -9.32
N ALA A 40 0.83 -11.22 -9.56
CA ALA A 40 0.86 -9.92 -10.27
C ALA A 40 0.47 -10.00 -11.75
N ARG A 41 0.37 -11.20 -12.30
CA ARG A 41 -0.09 -11.43 -13.69
C ARG A 41 -1.60 -11.40 -13.82
N LYS A 42 -2.30 -11.36 -12.71
CA LYS A 42 -3.75 -11.48 -12.67
C LYS A 42 -4.40 -10.11 -12.79
N ARG A 43 -5.72 -10.12 -12.83
CA ARG A 43 -6.52 -8.90 -12.91
C ARG A 43 -6.31 -8.03 -11.68
N GLY A 44 -6.30 -6.75 -11.86
CA GLY A 44 -6.09 -5.79 -10.79
C GLY A 44 -4.76 -5.09 -10.92
N THR A 45 -4.74 -3.83 -10.55
CA THR A 45 -3.54 -2.99 -10.60
C THR A 45 -3.06 -2.69 -9.20
N LEU A 46 -1.75 -2.74 -9.01
CA LEU A 46 -1.11 -2.42 -7.74
C LEU A 46 -0.58 -0.98 -7.78
N TYR A 47 -0.95 -0.21 -6.77
CA TYR A 47 -0.56 1.20 -6.63
C TYR A 47 0.20 1.40 -5.35
N ILE A 48 1.06 2.41 -5.33
CA ILE A 48 1.65 2.94 -4.09
C ILE A 48 1.44 4.46 -4.06
N SER A 49 1.28 5.00 -2.86
CA SER A 49 1.25 6.45 -2.69
C SER A 49 2.67 7.01 -2.73
N SER A 50 2.79 8.31 -3.07
CA SER A 50 4.07 9.01 -2.95
C SER A 50 4.63 8.92 -1.54
N ILE A 51 3.78 8.88 -0.51
CA ILE A 51 4.22 8.75 0.87
C ILE A 51 4.93 7.41 1.09
N SER A 52 4.34 6.31 0.63
CA SER A 52 4.98 5.00 0.75
C SER A 52 6.29 4.92 -0.05
N TYR A 53 6.33 5.54 -1.22
CA TYR A 53 7.55 5.65 -2.02
C TYR A 53 8.65 6.36 -1.24
N ILE A 54 8.32 7.52 -0.65
CA ILE A 54 9.27 8.32 0.14
C ILE A 54 9.73 7.55 1.38
N GLU A 55 8.81 6.96 2.11
CA GLU A 55 9.14 6.20 3.32
C GLU A 55 10.05 5.01 3.02
N THR A 56 9.78 4.31 1.92
CA THR A 56 10.58 3.15 1.53
C THR A 56 11.98 3.55 1.07
N LEU A 57 12.11 4.58 0.24
CA LEU A 57 13.39 4.98 -0.33
C LEU A 57 14.15 6.00 0.50
N GLY A 58 13.49 6.66 1.46
CA GLY A 58 14.15 7.56 2.41
C GLY A 58 14.88 6.83 3.53
N TYR A 59 14.88 5.52 3.49
CA TYR A 59 15.55 4.66 4.45
C TYR A 59 17.04 4.53 4.12
N SER A 60 17.88 4.38 5.15
CA SER A 60 19.32 4.18 4.95
C SER A 60 19.63 2.73 4.59
N PHE A 61 20.00 2.51 3.34
CA PHE A 61 20.33 1.17 2.85
C PHE A 61 21.78 0.80 3.22
N GLN A 62 22.04 -0.50 3.33
CA GLN A 62 23.37 -1.00 3.66
C GLN A 62 24.37 -0.80 2.52
N ASN A 63 23.90 -0.83 1.27
CA ASN A 63 24.73 -0.64 0.10
C ASN A 63 23.89 -0.18 -1.10
N GLN A 64 24.59 0.24 -2.16
CA GLN A 64 23.95 0.75 -3.37
C GLN A 64 23.18 -0.31 -4.14
N THR A 65 23.60 -1.57 -4.04
CA THR A 65 22.89 -2.66 -4.72
C THR A 65 21.52 -2.87 -4.13
N GLU A 66 21.41 -2.89 -2.80
CA GLU A 66 20.12 -2.99 -2.10
C GLU A 66 19.22 -1.82 -2.45
N GLU A 67 19.75 -0.60 -2.39
CA GLU A 67 19.00 0.61 -2.72
C GLU A 67 18.43 0.55 -4.15
N ARG A 68 19.26 0.14 -5.10
CA ARG A 68 18.84 0.01 -6.50
C ARG A 68 17.75 -1.04 -6.67
N GLU A 69 17.89 -2.20 -6.04
CA GLU A 69 16.91 -3.27 -6.12
C GLU A 69 15.55 -2.85 -5.55
N VAL A 70 15.55 -2.17 -4.41
CA VAL A 70 14.31 -1.68 -3.79
C VAL A 70 13.69 -0.57 -4.65
N THR A 71 14.51 0.33 -5.20
CA THR A 71 14.03 1.37 -6.10
C THR A 71 13.37 0.77 -7.34
N GLU A 72 14.02 -0.17 -8.00
CA GLU A 72 13.47 -0.86 -9.17
C GLU A 72 12.17 -1.59 -8.84
N PHE A 73 12.11 -2.19 -7.67
CA PHE A 73 10.89 -2.84 -7.20
C PHE A 73 9.73 -1.84 -7.05
N CYS A 74 9.98 -0.71 -6.41
CA CYS A 74 8.96 0.34 -6.23
C CYS A 74 8.47 0.91 -7.55
N GLU A 75 9.33 1.00 -8.57
CA GLU A 75 8.96 1.51 -9.88
C GLU A 75 8.00 0.57 -10.65
N LYS A 76 7.84 -0.66 -10.22
CA LYS A 76 6.87 -1.59 -10.83
C LYS A 76 5.43 -1.28 -10.47
N PHE A 77 5.20 -0.54 -9.40
CA PHE A 77 3.86 -0.11 -9.00
C PHE A 77 3.50 1.20 -9.69
N LYS A 78 2.21 1.42 -9.91
CA LYS A 78 1.73 2.74 -10.31
C LYS A 78 1.71 3.64 -9.10
N ARG A 79 2.33 4.81 -9.21
CA ARG A 79 2.43 5.75 -8.10
C ARG A 79 1.32 6.79 -8.18
N ILE A 80 0.67 7.04 -7.05
CA ILE A 80 -0.36 8.06 -6.91
C ILE A 80 0.21 9.22 -6.10
N PHE A 81 0.20 10.41 -6.68
CA PHE A 81 0.71 11.61 -6.07
C PHE A 81 -0.32 12.27 -5.17
N LEU A 82 0.15 13.13 -4.27
CA LEU A 82 -0.71 13.93 -3.40
C LEU A 82 -1.43 14.98 -4.23
N THR A 83 -2.74 14.77 -4.45
CA THR A 83 -3.60 15.68 -5.19
C THR A 83 -4.42 16.54 -4.23
N LYS A 84 -5.11 17.55 -4.76
CA LYS A 84 -6.03 18.38 -3.96
C LYS A 84 -7.13 17.53 -3.33
N GLU A 85 -7.64 16.55 -4.03
CA GLU A 85 -8.67 15.65 -3.54
C GLU A 85 -8.16 14.81 -2.37
N VAL A 86 -6.93 14.31 -2.48
CA VAL A 86 -6.28 13.56 -1.40
C VAL A 86 -6.03 14.46 -0.19
N GLU A 87 -5.59 15.71 -0.42
CA GLU A 87 -5.40 16.68 0.67
C GLU A 87 -6.71 16.90 1.44
N ARG A 88 -7.81 17.16 0.74
CA ARG A 88 -9.11 17.37 1.38
C ARG A 88 -9.56 16.16 2.19
N GLN A 89 -9.44 14.98 1.61
CA GLN A 89 -9.82 13.75 2.30
C GLN A 89 -8.93 13.48 3.51
N THR A 90 -7.64 13.78 3.42
CA THR A 90 -6.69 13.68 4.54
C THR A 90 -7.12 14.58 5.70
N ILE A 91 -7.48 15.82 5.39
CA ILE A 91 -7.96 16.78 6.39
C ILE A 91 -9.20 16.24 7.11
N LEU A 92 -10.15 15.71 6.36
CA LEU A 92 -11.38 15.15 6.94
C LEU A 92 -11.08 13.96 7.85
N ILE A 93 -10.20 13.07 7.42
CA ILE A 93 -9.80 11.90 8.22
C ILE A 93 -9.18 12.36 9.54
N ARG A 94 -8.27 13.31 9.51
CA ARG A 94 -7.57 13.79 10.71
C ARG A 94 -8.47 14.57 11.67
N LYS A 95 -9.53 15.18 11.19
CA LYS A 95 -10.52 15.84 12.05
C LYS A 95 -11.33 14.85 12.87
N SER A 96 -11.55 13.66 12.35
CA SER A 96 -12.41 12.65 12.98
C SER A 96 -11.64 11.49 13.62
N ASN A 97 -10.33 11.41 13.39
CA ASN A 97 -9.52 10.28 13.85
C ASN A 97 -8.18 10.77 14.37
N LYS A 98 -7.68 10.11 15.42
CA LYS A 98 -6.32 10.32 15.90
C LYS A 98 -5.39 9.43 15.08
N ILE A 99 -4.79 9.99 14.06
CA ILE A 99 -3.97 9.26 13.10
C ILE A 99 -2.77 10.10 12.68
N LYS A 100 -1.63 9.45 12.45
CA LYS A 100 -0.41 10.11 11.97
C LYS A 100 -0.61 10.61 10.54
N LEU A 101 0.06 11.70 10.20
CA LEU A 101 -0.09 12.33 8.88
C LEU A 101 0.21 11.37 7.71
N PRO A 102 1.32 10.61 7.72
CA PRO A 102 1.56 9.67 6.61
C PRO A 102 0.45 8.64 6.44
N ASP A 103 -0.03 8.07 7.53
CA ASP A 103 -1.12 7.08 7.49
C ASP A 103 -2.43 7.69 7.00
N ALA A 104 -2.71 8.93 7.41
CA ALA A 104 -3.90 9.64 6.96
C ALA A 104 -3.86 9.89 5.43
N ILE A 105 -2.70 10.23 4.90
CA ILE A 105 -2.52 10.43 3.45
C ILE A 105 -2.71 9.10 2.70
N ILE A 106 -2.16 8.01 3.22
CA ILE A 106 -2.32 6.68 2.61
C ILE A 106 -3.80 6.28 2.59
N ALA A 107 -4.48 6.43 3.72
CA ALA A 107 -5.91 6.12 3.82
C ALA A 107 -6.74 7.00 2.86
N ALA A 108 -6.46 8.29 2.84
CA ALA A 108 -7.14 9.24 1.95
C ALA A 108 -6.95 8.87 0.48
N THR A 109 -5.74 8.48 0.10
CA THR A 109 -5.42 8.05 -1.26
C THR A 109 -6.28 6.84 -1.65
N ALA A 110 -6.35 5.84 -0.78
CA ALA A 110 -7.17 4.66 -1.03
C ALA A 110 -8.65 5.03 -1.21
N MET A 111 -9.16 5.92 -0.37
CA MET A 111 -10.58 6.32 -0.44
C MET A 111 -10.90 7.12 -1.70
N VAL A 112 -10.06 8.10 -2.05
CA VAL A 112 -10.28 8.97 -3.21
C VAL A 112 -10.28 8.16 -4.51
N TYR A 113 -9.39 7.20 -4.62
CA TYR A 113 -9.25 6.38 -5.83
C TYR A 113 -10.00 5.06 -5.77
N ASN A 114 -10.80 4.85 -4.72
CA ASN A 114 -11.59 3.63 -4.53
C ASN A 114 -10.73 2.37 -4.58
N LEU A 115 -9.62 2.39 -3.85
CA LEU A 115 -8.68 1.27 -3.76
C LEU A 115 -8.87 0.56 -2.42
N THR A 116 -8.55 -0.73 -2.41
CA THR A 116 -8.43 -1.48 -1.16
C THR A 116 -7.01 -1.31 -0.63
N LEU A 117 -6.89 -0.84 0.60
CA LEU A 117 -5.59 -0.69 1.25
C LEU A 117 -5.10 -2.04 1.75
N VAL A 118 -3.95 -2.47 1.25
CA VAL A 118 -3.29 -3.69 1.71
C VAL A 118 -2.28 -3.29 2.77
N THR A 119 -2.52 -3.68 4.01
CA THR A 119 -1.69 -3.30 5.16
C THR A 119 -1.66 -4.39 6.20
N HIS A 120 -0.54 -4.49 6.91
CA HIS A 120 -0.42 -5.32 8.10
C HIS A 120 -0.89 -4.58 9.37
N ASN A 121 -0.92 -3.26 9.35
CA ASN A 121 -1.27 -2.42 10.50
C ASN A 121 -2.75 -2.06 10.52
N GLU A 122 -3.64 -3.06 10.55
CA GLU A 122 -5.08 -2.82 10.57
C GLU A 122 -5.53 -1.86 11.67
N ASP A 123 -4.92 -1.98 12.85
CA ASP A 123 -5.32 -1.17 14.01
C ASP A 123 -5.17 0.33 13.77
N ASP A 124 -4.21 0.73 12.95
CA ASP A 124 -4.00 2.14 12.62
C ASP A 124 -5.09 2.70 11.71
N PHE A 125 -5.82 1.84 11.00
CA PHE A 125 -6.77 2.25 9.97
C PHE A 125 -8.22 1.82 10.22
N LYS A 126 -8.46 0.90 11.13
CA LYS A 126 -9.77 0.24 11.31
C LYS A 126 -10.94 1.16 11.65
N ASN A 127 -10.65 2.32 12.25
CA ASN A 127 -11.69 3.27 12.67
C ASN A 127 -12.06 4.30 11.58
N ILE A 128 -11.42 4.21 10.42
CA ILE A 128 -11.70 5.13 9.32
C ILE A 128 -12.89 4.61 8.52
N GLN A 129 -14.04 5.32 8.61
CA GLN A 129 -15.24 4.94 7.89
C GLN A 129 -15.02 5.02 6.38
N GLY A 130 -15.49 3.98 5.68
CA GLY A 130 -15.44 3.94 4.22
C GLY A 130 -14.11 3.42 3.65
N LEU A 131 -13.11 3.18 4.47
CA LEU A 131 -11.84 2.62 4.02
C LEU A 131 -11.94 1.09 3.94
N LYS A 132 -11.60 0.55 2.77
CA LYS A 132 -11.52 -0.89 2.56
C LYS A 132 -10.11 -1.36 2.87
N ILE A 133 -9.98 -2.36 3.73
CA ILE A 133 -8.69 -2.87 4.21
C ILE A 133 -8.59 -4.36 3.92
N LEU A 134 -7.41 -4.79 3.48
CA LEU A 134 -7.03 -6.19 3.37
C LEU A 134 -5.70 -6.39 4.10
N ASN A 135 -5.71 -7.24 5.13
CA ASN A 135 -4.48 -7.66 5.81
C ASN A 135 -4.08 -9.04 5.28
N PRO A 136 -2.96 -9.15 4.55
CA PRO A 136 -2.54 -10.43 3.96
C PRO A 136 -1.76 -11.32 4.92
N LEU A 137 -1.49 -10.90 6.15
CA LEU A 137 -0.65 -11.64 7.11
C LEU A 137 -1.42 -12.23 8.29
#